data_99b54a2c0560c9c929f639e7afba2f31
#
_entry.id   99b54a2c0560c9c929f639e7afba2f31
#
_cell.length_a   1.000
_cell.length_b   1.000
_cell.length_c   1.000
_cell.angle_alpha   90.00
_cell.angle_beta   90.00
_cell.angle_gamma   90.00
#
_symmetry.space_group_name_H-M   'P 1'
#
loop_
_entity.id
_entity.type
_entity.pdbx_description
1 polymer ?
#
loop_
_entity_poly.entity_id
_entity_poly.type
_entity_poly.pdbx_seq_one_letter_code
_entity_poly.pdbx_strand_id
1 'polypeptide(L)'
;ALARPRYVDQSTRIKTSKGIDIVMAIDVSASMLARDLTPNRLEALKEVAARFINSRPNDRLGLVEYAGESYTKTPLTSDKTLVLSALKSIEYNTIIEGGTAIGMGLATSVNRLKESRAKSKVIILLTDGVNNSGFIDPRTASELAVEFGIKVYTIGLGSNGLALSPVGMRPNGQFQYGKVPVEIDEALLQEIAQTTGGLYFRATNNSKLGEIYDEINKLEKTEVEEFKYQQYDEGYRPL
;
A
#
# COMPACT_ATOMS: atom_id res chain seq x y z
N ALA A 1 10.79 38.36 -53.26
CA ALA A 1 10.61 38.01 -51.84
C ALA A 1 9.83 36.70 -51.79
N LEU A 2 10.50 35.59 -51.48
CA LEU A 2 9.88 34.28 -51.32
C LEU A 2 9.44 34.15 -49.86
N ALA A 3 8.14 34.18 -49.61
CA ALA A 3 7.56 33.86 -48.31
C ALA A 3 7.70 32.35 -48.06
N ARG A 4 8.47 31.98 -47.03
CA ARG A 4 8.54 30.61 -46.55
C ARG A 4 7.30 30.37 -45.64
N PRO A 5 6.41 29.44 -45.95
CA PRO A 5 5.34 29.08 -45.02
C PRO A 5 5.95 28.43 -43.78
N ARG A 6 5.76 29.04 -42.64
CA ARG A 6 6.02 28.40 -41.35
C ARG A 6 4.82 27.53 -41.00
N TYR A 7 4.98 26.23 -41.10
CA TYR A 7 4.03 25.32 -40.47
C TYR A 7 4.30 25.32 -39.00
N VAL A 8 3.41 25.92 -38.24
CA VAL A 8 3.36 25.74 -36.78
C VAL A 8 2.65 24.42 -36.60
N ASP A 9 3.44 23.36 -36.38
CA ASP A 9 2.89 22.09 -35.94
C ASP A 9 2.45 22.28 -34.47
N GLN A 10 1.18 22.67 -34.29
CA GLN A 10 0.52 22.61 -32.99
C GLN A 10 0.18 21.15 -32.68
N SER A 11 1.20 20.31 -32.50
CA SER A 11 0.98 19.05 -31.81
C SER A 11 0.56 19.38 -30.38
N THR A 12 -0.73 19.39 -30.16
CA THR A 12 -1.32 19.38 -28.81
C THR A 12 -0.87 18.06 -28.18
N ARG A 13 0.32 18.06 -27.57
CA ARG A 13 0.75 16.94 -26.74
C ARG A 13 -0.20 16.90 -25.56
N ILE A 14 -1.22 16.06 -25.65
CA ILE A 14 -1.98 15.62 -24.51
C ILE A 14 -0.93 14.99 -23.58
N LYS A 15 -0.52 15.73 -22.54
CA LYS A 15 0.27 15.20 -21.43
C LYS A 15 -0.64 14.21 -20.70
N THR A 16 -0.74 13.00 -21.20
CA THR A 16 -1.25 11.89 -20.42
C THR A 16 -0.20 11.67 -19.32
N SER A 17 -0.40 12.33 -18.20
CA SER A 17 0.25 11.97 -16.94
C SER A 17 -0.24 10.56 -16.61
N LYS A 18 0.50 9.54 -17.08
CA LYS A 18 0.22 8.17 -16.67
C LYS A 18 0.53 8.10 -15.18
N GLY A 19 -0.49 8.02 -14.37
CA GLY A 19 -0.39 7.81 -12.93
C GLY A 19 0.31 6.49 -12.61
N ILE A 20 0.62 6.30 -11.35
CA ILE A 20 1.12 5.02 -10.83
C ILE A 20 -0.05 4.11 -10.43
N ASP A 21 0.22 2.82 -10.38
CA ASP A 21 -0.74 1.84 -9.86
C ASP A 21 -0.33 1.41 -8.46
N ILE A 22 -1.22 1.59 -7.51
CA ILE A 22 -0.97 1.32 -6.10
C ILE A 22 -1.99 0.31 -5.58
N VAL A 23 -1.52 -0.75 -4.93
CA VAL A 23 -2.37 -1.64 -4.12
C VAL A 23 -2.00 -1.47 -2.66
N MET A 24 -3.00 -1.19 -1.81
CA MET A 24 -2.84 -1.22 -0.37
C MET A 24 -3.30 -2.58 0.15
N ALA A 25 -2.37 -3.33 0.76
CA ALA A 25 -2.62 -4.59 1.43
C ALA A 25 -2.77 -4.33 2.93
N ILE A 26 -3.97 -4.51 3.45
CA ILE A 26 -4.37 -4.12 4.80
C ILE A 26 -4.60 -5.37 5.62
N ASP A 27 -3.84 -5.49 6.71
CA ASP A 27 -4.07 -6.49 7.74
C ASP A 27 -5.38 -6.19 8.48
N VAL A 28 -6.26 -7.19 8.56
CA VAL A 28 -7.54 -7.10 9.27
C VAL A 28 -7.63 -8.14 10.39
N SER A 29 -6.50 -8.66 10.85
CA SER A 29 -6.41 -9.56 11.99
C SER A 29 -6.88 -8.89 13.29
N ALA A 30 -7.19 -9.70 14.31
CA ALA A 30 -7.73 -9.20 15.58
C ALA A 30 -6.81 -8.21 16.30
N SER A 31 -5.48 -8.33 16.12
CA SER A 31 -4.49 -7.41 16.68
C SER A 31 -4.65 -5.98 16.16
N MET A 32 -5.18 -5.79 14.94
CA MET A 32 -5.49 -4.47 14.38
C MET A 32 -6.59 -3.70 15.14
N LEU A 33 -7.31 -4.36 16.06
CA LEU A 33 -8.22 -3.71 16.98
C LEU A 33 -7.51 -3.19 18.25
N ALA A 34 -6.20 -3.34 18.37
CA ALA A 34 -5.42 -2.78 19.47
C ALA A 34 -5.54 -1.25 19.53
N ARG A 35 -5.54 -0.71 20.77
CA ARG A 35 -5.84 0.69 21.07
C ARG A 35 -4.60 1.51 21.46
N ASP A 36 -3.46 1.16 20.90
CA ASP A 36 -2.23 1.95 21.01
C ASP A 36 -2.14 3.06 19.94
N LEU A 37 -2.90 2.92 18.84
CA LEU A 37 -3.32 4.02 17.98
C LEU A 37 -4.81 4.34 18.24
N THR A 38 -5.21 5.59 18.03
CA THR A 38 -6.57 6.05 18.36
C THR A 38 -7.45 6.14 17.11
N PRO A 39 -8.67 5.56 17.10
CA PRO A 39 -9.35 4.82 18.19
C PRO A 39 -8.86 3.37 18.33
N ASN A 40 -8.32 2.76 17.29
CA ASN A 40 -7.56 1.52 17.19
C ASN A 40 -6.69 1.57 15.93
N ARG A 41 -5.80 0.58 15.74
CA ARG A 41 -4.86 0.55 14.59
C ARG A 41 -5.58 0.59 13.26
N LEU A 42 -6.65 -0.23 13.09
CA LEU A 42 -7.38 -0.34 11.82
C LEU A 42 -8.10 0.98 11.47
N GLU A 43 -8.79 1.59 12.41
CA GLU A 43 -9.51 2.85 12.15
C GLU A 43 -8.53 4.02 11.94
N ALA A 44 -7.42 4.09 12.71
CA ALA A 44 -6.36 5.07 12.48
C ALA A 44 -5.76 4.93 11.06
N LEU A 45 -5.52 3.68 10.63
CA LEU A 45 -5.06 3.38 9.29
C LEU A 45 -6.05 3.84 8.22
N LYS A 46 -7.34 3.52 8.36
CA LYS A 46 -8.39 3.91 7.41
C LYS A 46 -8.47 5.42 7.22
N GLU A 47 -8.34 6.18 8.31
CA GLU A 47 -8.35 7.66 8.25
C GLU A 47 -7.16 8.19 7.42
N VAL A 48 -5.95 7.70 7.70
CA VAL A 48 -4.74 8.14 6.98
C VAL A 48 -4.75 7.66 5.53
N ALA A 49 -5.16 6.42 5.28
CA ALA A 49 -5.29 5.87 3.93
C ALA A 49 -6.31 6.65 3.08
N ALA A 50 -7.43 7.10 3.67
CA ALA A 50 -8.39 7.93 2.97
C ALA A 50 -7.80 9.27 2.52
N ARG A 51 -6.99 9.92 3.36
CA ARG A 51 -6.26 11.15 2.98
C ARG A 51 -5.28 10.90 1.84
N PHE A 52 -4.52 9.81 1.92
CA PHE A 52 -3.60 9.39 0.87
C PHE A 52 -4.32 9.15 -0.47
N ILE A 53 -5.44 8.40 -0.48
CA ILE A 53 -6.25 8.15 -1.68
C ILE A 53 -6.70 9.47 -2.32
N ASN A 54 -7.18 10.42 -1.52
CA ASN A 54 -7.62 11.74 -2.00
C ASN A 54 -6.47 12.58 -2.57
N SER A 55 -5.24 12.39 -2.11
CA SER A 55 -4.05 13.11 -2.62
C SER A 55 -3.54 12.59 -3.97
N ARG A 56 -4.14 11.51 -4.51
CA ARG A 56 -3.70 10.77 -5.72
C ARG A 56 -4.73 10.80 -6.86
N PRO A 57 -5.09 11.98 -7.41
CA PRO A 57 -6.20 12.09 -8.38
C PRO A 57 -5.95 11.32 -9.69
N ASN A 58 -4.69 11.16 -10.11
CA ASN A 58 -4.32 10.57 -11.39
C ASN A 58 -3.91 9.09 -11.31
N ASP A 59 -3.79 8.54 -10.09
CA ASP A 59 -3.33 7.18 -9.87
C ASP A 59 -4.50 6.19 -9.84
N ARG A 60 -4.25 4.93 -10.20
CA ARG A 60 -5.20 3.85 -9.92
C ARG A 60 -4.86 3.23 -8.57
N LEU A 61 -5.89 2.93 -7.81
CA LEU A 61 -5.75 2.32 -6.49
C LEU A 61 -6.57 1.05 -6.40
N GLY A 62 -6.04 0.05 -5.72
CA GLY A 62 -6.72 -1.18 -5.35
C GLY A 62 -6.54 -1.46 -3.86
N LEU A 63 -7.44 -2.27 -3.30
CA LEU A 63 -7.40 -2.68 -1.91
C LEU A 63 -7.42 -4.21 -1.82
N VAL A 64 -6.54 -4.74 -1.00
CA VAL A 64 -6.50 -6.14 -0.56
C VAL A 64 -6.62 -6.15 0.95
N GLU A 65 -7.53 -6.95 1.49
CA GLU A 65 -7.62 -7.25 2.92
C GLU A 65 -7.10 -8.65 3.18
N TYR A 66 -6.39 -8.85 4.29
CA TYR A 66 -5.86 -10.16 4.65
C TYR A 66 -5.79 -10.34 6.18
N ALA A 67 -5.94 -11.58 6.60
CA ALA A 67 -5.67 -12.11 7.93
C ALA A 67 -5.10 -13.51 7.77
N GLY A 68 -5.76 -14.60 8.14
CA GLY A 68 -5.34 -15.98 7.79
C GLY A 68 -5.43 -16.27 6.29
N GLU A 69 -6.31 -15.59 5.58
CA GLU A 69 -6.50 -15.61 4.12
C GLU A 69 -6.44 -14.19 3.55
N SER A 70 -6.49 -14.06 2.21
CA SER A 70 -6.45 -12.74 1.56
C SER A 70 -7.51 -12.60 0.47
N TYR A 71 -8.10 -11.41 0.38
CA TYR A 71 -9.17 -11.08 -0.56
C TYR A 71 -8.95 -9.73 -1.23
N THR A 72 -9.30 -9.67 -2.52
CA THR A 72 -9.34 -8.38 -3.21
C THR A 72 -10.61 -7.63 -2.83
N LYS A 73 -10.48 -6.57 -2.04
CA LYS A 73 -11.61 -5.71 -1.65
C LYS A 73 -12.05 -4.80 -2.80
N THR A 74 -11.08 -4.26 -3.54
CA THR A 74 -11.32 -3.44 -4.72
C THR A 74 -10.19 -3.68 -5.73
N PRO A 75 -10.51 -4.02 -6.99
CA PRO A 75 -9.50 -4.09 -8.04
C PRO A 75 -8.94 -2.69 -8.35
N LEU A 76 -7.84 -2.62 -9.12
CA LEU A 76 -7.26 -1.35 -9.56
C LEU A 76 -8.29 -0.50 -10.32
N THR A 77 -8.58 0.70 -9.79
CA THR A 77 -9.49 1.65 -10.39
C THR A 77 -9.04 3.09 -10.18
N SER A 78 -9.43 3.98 -11.09
CA SER A 78 -9.28 5.43 -10.94
C SER A 78 -10.45 6.08 -10.18
N ASP A 79 -11.54 5.33 -9.94
CA ASP A 79 -12.70 5.79 -9.18
C ASP A 79 -12.39 5.84 -7.68
N LYS A 80 -12.05 7.04 -7.20
CA LYS A 80 -11.71 7.27 -5.78
C LYS A 80 -12.90 7.06 -4.86
N THR A 81 -14.11 7.32 -5.33
CA THR A 81 -15.33 7.14 -4.54
C THR A 81 -15.54 5.66 -4.24
N LEU A 82 -15.32 4.79 -5.23
CA LEU A 82 -15.39 3.34 -5.05
C LEU A 82 -14.32 2.86 -4.05
N VAL A 83 -13.07 3.31 -4.21
CA VAL A 83 -11.96 2.92 -3.31
C VAL A 83 -12.22 3.39 -1.88
N LEU A 84 -12.67 4.63 -1.69
CA LEU A 84 -13.00 5.18 -0.36
C LEU A 84 -14.17 4.45 0.31
N SER A 85 -15.21 4.11 -0.47
CA SER A 85 -16.33 3.33 0.03
C SER A 85 -15.90 1.93 0.46
N ALA A 86 -15.07 1.27 -0.35
CA ALA A 86 -14.51 -0.04 -0.02
C ALA A 86 -13.59 0.03 1.22
N LEU A 87 -12.71 1.04 1.31
CA LEU A 87 -11.85 1.26 2.49
C LEU A 87 -12.69 1.43 3.76
N LYS A 88 -13.76 2.23 3.70
CA LYS A 88 -14.66 2.44 4.84
C LYS A 88 -15.33 1.14 5.31
N SER A 89 -15.65 0.23 4.38
CA SER A 89 -16.28 -1.06 4.67
C SER A 89 -15.31 -2.15 5.15
N ILE A 90 -14.00 -1.86 5.21
CA ILE A 90 -13.03 -2.77 5.82
C ILE A 90 -13.25 -2.78 7.33
N GLU A 91 -13.44 -3.96 7.88
CA GLU A 91 -13.62 -4.17 9.32
C GLU A 91 -13.09 -5.55 9.71
N TYR A 92 -12.78 -5.71 10.99
CA TYR A 92 -12.47 -7.03 11.52
C TYR A 92 -13.65 -7.97 11.28
N ASN A 93 -13.36 -9.13 10.69
CA ASN A 93 -14.39 -10.10 10.37
C ASN A 93 -13.97 -11.49 10.91
N THR A 94 -14.84 -12.11 11.70
CA THR A 94 -14.65 -13.46 12.23
C THR A 94 -14.80 -14.57 11.18
N ILE A 95 -15.28 -14.26 9.97
CA ILE A 95 -15.43 -15.22 8.86
C ILE A 95 -14.07 -15.52 8.21
N ILE A 96 -13.14 -14.54 8.23
CA ILE A 96 -11.76 -14.75 7.76
C ILE A 96 -11.03 -15.54 8.85
N GLU A 97 -10.35 -16.62 8.46
CA GLU A 97 -9.53 -17.40 9.39
C GLU A 97 -8.59 -16.51 10.19
N GLY A 98 -8.45 -16.79 11.49
CA GLY A 98 -7.57 -16.03 12.38
C GLY A 98 -6.10 -16.19 11.99
N GLY A 99 -5.28 -15.24 12.39
CA GLY A 99 -3.85 -15.18 12.10
C GLY A 99 -3.49 -14.06 11.14
N THR A 100 -2.22 -14.02 10.74
CA THR A 100 -1.66 -12.99 9.86
C THR A 100 -0.87 -13.66 8.74
N ALA A 101 -1.41 -13.70 7.53
CA ALA A 101 -0.82 -14.31 6.35
C ALA A 101 -0.23 -13.22 5.42
N ILE A 102 0.91 -12.64 5.82
CA ILE A 102 1.59 -11.57 5.08
C ILE A 102 1.89 -11.99 3.63
N GLY A 103 2.39 -13.24 3.45
CA GLY A 103 2.70 -13.77 2.13
C GLY A 103 1.49 -13.86 1.22
N MET A 104 0.31 -14.22 1.76
CA MET A 104 -0.94 -14.27 1.01
C MET A 104 -1.40 -12.87 0.60
N GLY A 105 -1.37 -11.91 1.53
CA GLY A 105 -1.70 -10.50 1.24
C GLY A 105 -0.80 -9.90 0.17
N LEU A 106 0.51 -10.16 0.24
CA LEU A 106 1.48 -9.72 -0.74
C LEU A 106 1.26 -10.39 -2.10
N ALA A 107 1.13 -11.71 -2.16
CA ALA A 107 0.90 -12.45 -3.41
C ALA A 107 -0.40 -12.04 -4.11
N THR A 108 -1.49 -11.83 -3.35
CA THR A 108 -2.75 -11.32 -3.90
C THR A 108 -2.58 -9.92 -4.48
N SER A 109 -1.80 -9.05 -3.81
CA SER A 109 -1.50 -7.71 -4.30
C SER A 109 -0.65 -7.72 -5.57
N VAL A 110 0.36 -8.59 -5.64
CA VAL A 110 1.16 -8.83 -6.86
C VAL A 110 0.26 -9.27 -8.00
N ASN A 111 -0.66 -10.21 -7.76
CA ASN A 111 -1.60 -10.69 -8.77
C ASN A 111 -2.52 -9.57 -9.33
N ARG A 112 -2.84 -8.53 -8.53
CA ARG A 112 -3.61 -7.35 -9.01
C ARG A 112 -2.76 -6.40 -9.86
N LEU A 113 -1.43 -6.39 -9.69
CA LEU A 113 -0.51 -5.48 -10.37
C LEU A 113 0.27 -6.11 -11.52
N LYS A 114 0.39 -7.44 -11.60
CA LYS A 114 1.26 -8.12 -12.58
C LYS A 114 0.97 -7.76 -14.04
N GLU A 115 -0.30 -7.52 -14.40
CA GLU A 115 -0.72 -7.16 -15.76
C GLU A 115 -0.80 -5.63 -15.97
N SER A 116 -0.46 -4.85 -14.95
CA SER A 116 -0.44 -3.39 -15.06
C SER A 116 0.63 -2.92 -16.05
N ARG A 117 0.24 -1.96 -16.91
CA ARG A 117 1.12 -1.26 -17.85
C ARG A 117 1.59 0.09 -17.32
N ALA A 118 1.35 0.39 -16.04
CA ALA A 118 1.87 1.59 -15.42
C ALA A 118 3.40 1.56 -15.35
N LYS A 119 4.05 2.71 -15.43
CA LYS A 119 5.51 2.82 -15.31
C LYS A 119 6.00 2.47 -13.91
N SER A 120 5.23 2.87 -12.88
CA SER A 120 5.48 2.51 -11.50
C SER A 120 4.31 1.69 -10.97
N LYS A 121 4.65 0.60 -10.28
CA LYS A 121 3.72 -0.32 -9.62
C LYS A 121 4.15 -0.46 -8.17
N VAL A 122 3.24 -0.17 -7.25
CA VAL A 122 3.55 -0.06 -5.83
C VAL A 122 2.57 -0.88 -5.01
N ILE A 123 3.09 -1.62 -4.04
CA ILE A 123 2.31 -2.19 -2.94
C ILE A 123 2.67 -1.45 -1.66
N ILE A 124 1.65 -1.05 -0.90
CA ILE A 124 1.80 -0.59 0.48
C ILE A 124 1.24 -1.71 1.37
N LEU A 125 2.14 -2.44 2.01
CA LEU A 125 1.82 -3.56 2.89
C LEU A 125 1.79 -3.09 4.34
N LEU A 126 0.64 -3.25 4.99
CA LEU A 126 0.41 -2.78 6.35
C LEU A 126 0.06 -3.95 7.24
N THR A 127 0.81 -4.12 8.33
CA THR A 127 0.61 -5.17 9.32
C THR A 127 1.03 -4.69 10.70
N ASP A 128 0.50 -5.35 11.73
CA ASP A 128 0.87 -5.12 13.13
C ASP A 128 1.41 -6.39 13.81
N GLY A 129 1.66 -7.44 13.03
CA GLY A 129 1.99 -8.75 13.56
C GLY A 129 3.16 -9.47 12.90
N VAL A 130 3.25 -10.74 13.24
CA VAL A 130 4.20 -11.71 12.72
C VAL A 130 3.47 -12.61 11.74
N ASN A 131 4.14 -13.00 10.65
CA ASN A 131 3.55 -13.99 9.72
C ASN A 131 3.40 -15.35 10.41
N ASN A 132 2.18 -15.75 10.70
CA ASN A 132 1.88 -17.00 11.42
C ASN A 132 0.79 -17.85 10.75
N SER A 133 0.34 -17.47 9.58
CA SER A 133 -0.72 -18.15 8.82
C SER A 133 -0.46 -18.08 7.32
N GLY A 134 -1.29 -18.79 6.56
CA GLY A 134 -1.21 -18.86 5.11
C GLY A 134 -0.20 -19.88 4.62
N PHE A 135 -0.26 -20.19 3.32
CA PHE A 135 0.58 -21.20 2.67
C PHE A 135 1.61 -20.61 1.69
N ILE A 136 1.62 -19.29 1.49
CA ILE A 136 2.61 -18.60 0.68
C ILE A 136 3.63 -17.93 1.62
N ASP A 137 4.90 -18.30 1.44
CA ASP A 137 5.98 -17.67 2.17
C ASP A 137 6.12 -16.20 1.73
N PRO A 138 6.26 -15.23 2.68
CA PRO A 138 6.40 -13.80 2.34
C PRO A 138 7.61 -13.49 1.46
N ARG A 139 8.74 -14.23 1.60
CA ARG A 139 9.93 -14.06 0.77
C ARG A 139 9.64 -14.46 -0.67
N THR A 140 9.00 -15.60 -0.87
CA THR A 140 8.57 -16.04 -2.20
C THR A 140 7.62 -15.04 -2.84
N ALA A 141 6.69 -14.46 -2.09
CA ALA A 141 5.80 -13.42 -2.59
C ALA A 141 6.56 -12.12 -2.94
N SER A 142 7.64 -11.78 -2.20
CA SER A 142 8.49 -10.63 -2.52
C SER A 142 9.33 -10.85 -3.78
N GLU A 143 9.84 -12.07 -4.01
CA GLU A 143 10.53 -12.44 -5.25
C GLU A 143 9.61 -12.30 -6.48
N LEU A 144 8.35 -12.71 -6.36
CA LEU A 144 7.35 -12.47 -7.40
C LEU A 144 7.11 -10.97 -7.64
N ALA A 145 7.10 -10.15 -6.60
CA ALA A 145 6.99 -8.70 -6.77
C ALA A 145 8.16 -8.13 -7.57
N VAL A 146 9.39 -8.60 -7.32
CA VAL A 146 10.59 -8.23 -8.10
C VAL A 146 10.46 -8.64 -9.56
N GLU A 147 10.02 -9.88 -9.84
CA GLU A 147 9.84 -10.38 -11.20
C GLU A 147 8.90 -9.50 -12.03
N PHE A 148 7.83 -9.00 -11.41
CA PHE A 148 6.88 -8.11 -12.07
C PHE A 148 7.24 -6.62 -11.96
N GLY A 149 8.41 -6.27 -11.43
CA GLY A 149 8.86 -4.88 -11.25
C GLY A 149 7.94 -4.07 -10.34
N ILE A 150 7.49 -4.68 -9.24
CA ILE A 150 6.60 -4.08 -8.24
C ILE A 150 7.41 -3.74 -7.00
N LYS A 151 7.39 -2.48 -6.59
CA LYS A 151 8.01 -1.98 -5.38
C LYS A 151 7.07 -2.19 -4.19
N VAL A 152 7.61 -2.63 -3.04
CA VAL A 152 6.82 -2.84 -1.83
C VAL A 152 7.30 -1.94 -0.71
N TYR A 153 6.45 -1.03 -0.25
CA TYR A 153 6.61 -0.32 1.01
C TYR A 153 5.95 -1.12 2.12
N THR A 154 6.68 -1.39 3.20
CA THR A 154 6.14 -2.12 4.35
C THR A 154 5.99 -1.20 5.54
N ILE A 155 4.85 -1.24 6.21
CA ILE A 155 4.54 -0.41 7.37
C ILE A 155 4.15 -1.31 8.53
N GLY A 156 5.00 -1.35 9.57
CA GLY A 156 4.68 -2.00 10.84
C GLY A 156 3.89 -1.05 11.75
N LEU A 157 2.70 -1.46 12.20
CA LEU A 157 1.80 -0.66 13.01
C LEU A 157 1.86 -1.09 14.48
N GLY A 158 2.09 -0.15 15.39
CA GLY A 158 1.99 -0.40 16.81
C GLY A 158 3.03 0.33 17.64
N SER A 159 2.68 0.60 18.90
CA SER A 159 3.57 1.19 19.88
C SER A 159 4.71 0.24 20.29
N ASN A 160 5.68 0.76 21.02
CA ASN A 160 6.69 -0.08 21.65
C ASN A 160 6.18 -0.58 23.01
N GLY A 161 6.36 -1.86 23.29
CA GLY A 161 6.04 -2.46 24.59
C GLY A 161 4.67 -3.12 24.65
N LEU A 162 3.78 -2.67 25.54
CA LEU A 162 2.46 -3.27 25.77
C LEU A 162 1.36 -2.44 25.10
N ALA A 163 0.46 -3.11 24.37
CA ALA A 163 -0.75 -2.52 23.82
C ALA A 163 -2.01 -3.11 24.46
N LEU A 164 -3.06 -2.31 24.55
CA LEU A 164 -4.40 -2.78 24.94
C LEU A 164 -5.06 -3.43 23.72
N SER A 165 -5.02 -4.76 23.67
CA SER A 165 -5.47 -5.56 22.52
C SER A 165 -6.58 -6.54 22.91
N PRO A 166 -7.39 -7.02 21.96
CA PRO A 166 -8.33 -8.10 22.20
C PRO A 166 -7.61 -9.37 22.69
N VAL A 167 -8.04 -9.91 23.81
CA VAL A 167 -7.50 -11.16 24.38
C VAL A 167 -8.56 -12.26 24.42
N GLY A 168 -9.78 -11.98 24.04
CA GLY A 168 -10.88 -12.92 23.98
C GLY A 168 -12.20 -12.24 23.62
N MET A 169 -13.24 -13.03 23.42
CA MET A 169 -14.58 -12.57 23.12
C MET A 169 -15.54 -13.06 24.22
N ARG A 170 -16.39 -12.18 24.70
CA ARG A 170 -17.46 -12.51 25.67
C ARG A 170 -18.61 -13.21 24.95
N PRO A 171 -19.47 -13.96 25.66
CA PRO A 171 -20.66 -14.61 25.05
C PRO A 171 -21.62 -13.63 24.35
N ASN A 172 -21.59 -12.35 24.71
CA ASN A 172 -22.37 -11.29 24.08
C ASN A 172 -21.73 -10.69 22.82
N GLY A 173 -20.64 -11.28 22.32
CA GLY A 173 -19.92 -10.81 21.13
C GLY A 173 -18.97 -9.63 21.37
N GLN A 174 -18.83 -9.12 22.58
CA GLN A 174 -17.90 -8.03 22.90
C GLN A 174 -16.48 -8.54 23.15
N PHE A 175 -15.49 -7.85 22.62
CA PHE A 175 -14.08 -8.15 22.92
C PHE A 175 -13.73 -7.85 24.38
N GLN A 176 -12.97 -8.75 24.97
CA GLN A 176 -12.21 -8.50 26.19
C GLN A 176 -10.85 -7.93 25.80
N TYR A 177 -10.45 -6.84 26.44
CA TYR A 177 -9.16 -6.21 26.20
C TYR A 177 -8.21 -6.48 27.37
N GLY A 178 -6.95 -6.76 27.04
CA GLY A 178 -5.85 -6.94 27.98
C GLY A 178 -4.59 -6.30 27.44
N LYS A 179 -3.64 -6.02 28.33
CA LYS A 179 -2.31 -5.55 27.92
C LYS A 179 -1.49 -6.74 27.46
N VAL A 180 -1.05 -6.71 26.19
CA VAL A 180 -0.21 -7.74 25.58
C VAL A 180 1.02 -7.09 24.94
N PRO A 181 2.15 -7.81 24.86
CA PRO A 181 3.32 -7.33 24.14
C PRO A 181 2.97 -7.08 22.65
N VAL A 182 3.53 -6.00 22.12
CA VAL A 182 3.46 -5.73 20.66
C VAL A 182 4.64 -6.44 20.01
N GLU A 183 4.33 -7.42 19.18
CA GLU A 183 5.31 -8.21 18.43
C GLU A 183 5.11 -7.97 16.93
N ILE A 184 6.12 -7.38 16.29
CA ILE A 184 6.14 -7.17 14.84
C ILE A 184 7.43 -7.75 14.31
N ASP A 185 7.34 -8.54 13.25
CA ASP A 185 8.52 -9.05 12.56
C ASP A 185 9.14 -7.98 11.65
N GLU A 186 9.82 -7.02 12.31
CA GLU A 186 10.48 -5.92 11.59
C GLU A 186 11.56 -6.43 10.64
N ALA A 187 12.26 -7.53 10.98
CA ALA A 187 13.29 -8.10 10.12
C ALA A 187 12.71 -8.60 8.80
N LEU A 188 11.59 -9.32 8.85
CA LEU A 188 10.88 -9.78 7.65
C LEU A 188 10.36 -8.60 6.82
N LEU A 189 9.77 -7.59 7.46
CA LEU A 189 9.24 -6.41 6.76
C LEU A 189 10.35 -5.59 6.09
N GLN A 190 11.50 -5.44 6.74
CA GLN A 190 12.68 -4.80 6.16
C GLN A 190 13.22 -5.60 4.98
N GLU A 191 13.31 -6.92 5.10
CA GLU A 191 13.76 -7.83 4.04
C GLU A 191 12.85 -7.71 2.79
N ILE A 192 11.53 -7.76 2.95
CA ILE A 192 10.56 -7.60 1.85
C ILE A 192 10.76 -6.25 1.16
N ALA A 193 10.84 -5.16 1.93
CA ALA A 193 11.01 -3.82 1.39
C ALA A 193 12.33 -3.70 0.60
N GLN A 194 13.45 -4.12 1.18
CA GLN A 194 14.77 -4.06 0.55
C GLN A 194 14.84 -4.89 -0.74
N THR A 195 14.33 -6.13 -0.71
CA THR A 195 14.31 -7.05 -1.86
C THR A 195 13.58 -6.42 -3.05
N THR A 196 12.50 -5.68 -2.80
CA THR A 196 11.65 -5.09 -3.83
C THR A 196 12.00 -3.64 -4.19
N GLY A 197 13.05 -3.07 -3.59
CA GLY A 197 13.47 -1.69 -3.80
C GLY A 197 12.59 -0.64 -3.14
N GLY A 198 11.78 -1.03 -2.15
CA GLY A 198 10.99 -0.15 -1.31
C GLY A 198 11.67 0.18 0.02
N LEU A 199 10.89 0.70 0.98
CA LEU A 199 11.34 1.06 2.31
C LEU A 199 10.42 0.49 3.38
N TYR A 200 11.01 0.15 4.52
CA TYR A 200 10.29 -0.21 5.74
C TYR A 200 10.07 1.03 6.61
N PHE A 201 8.89 1.13 7.19
CA PHE A 201 8.51 2.17 8.14
C PHE A 201 7.88 1.56 9.40
N ARG A 202 8.09 2.25 10.54
CA ARG A 202 7.43 1.92 11.80
C ARG A 202 6.50 3.05 12.22
N ALA A 203 5.20 2.78 12.32
CA ALA A 203 4.19 3.72 12.80
C ALA A 203 3.80 3.41 14.25
N THR A 204 4.30 4.20 15.18
CA THR A 204 4.05 4.02 16.63
C THR A 204 2.86 4.83 17.15
N ASN A 205 2.33 5.74 16.34
CA ASN A 205 1.16 6.58 16.65
C ASN A 205 0.55 7.15 15.36
N ASN A 206 -0.61 7.79 15.48
CA ASN A 206 -1.35 8.36 14.35
C ASN A 206 -0.57 9.41 13.56
N SER A 207 0.20 10.29 14.24
CA SER A 207 1.00 11.33 13.57
C SER A 207 2.08 10.70 12.69
N LYS A 208 2.82 9.72 13.25
CA LYS A 208 3.87 9.02 12.51
C LYS A 208 3.33 8.26 11.31
N LEU A 209 2.15 7.66 11.43
CA LEU A 209 1.49 7.01 10.31
C LEU A 209 1.18 8.01 9.19
N GLY A 210 0.71 9.22 9.52
CA GLY A 210 0.49 10.29 8.55
C GLY A 210 1.77 10.72 7.83
N GLU A 211 2.85 10.96 8.59
CA GLU A 211 4.17 11.33 8.05
C GLU A 211 4.71 10.29 7.06
N ILE A 212 4.54 8.99 7.37
CA ILE A 212 4.97 7.88 6.50
C ILE A 212 4.24 7.92 5.15
N TYR A 213 2.94 8.13 5.14
CA TYR A 213 2.19 8.24 3.90
C TYR A 213 2.59 9.47 3.08
N ASP A 214 2.90 10.59 3.74
CA ASP A 214 3.43 11.79 3.08
C ASP A 214 4.82 11.55 2.48
N GLU A 215 5.67 10.77 3.15
CA GLU A 215 6.98 10.38 2.64
C GLU A 215 6.87 9.48 1.40
N ILE A 216 6.06 8.42 1.45
CA ILE A 216 5.77 7.56 0.29
C ILE A 216 5.22 8.39 -0.87
N ASN A 217 4.35 9.36 -0.59
CA ASN A 217 3.81 10.26 -1.58
C ASN A 217 4.89 11.10 -2.29
N LYS A 218 5.89 11.58 -1.55
CA LYS A 218 7.03 12.33 -2.11
C LYS A 218 7.93 11.46 -2.96
N LEU A 219 8.31 10.27 -2.45
CA LEU A 219 9.18 9.32 -3.15
C LEU A 219 8.60 8.94 -4.53
N GLU A 220 7.35 8.55 -4.58
CA GLU A 220 6.71 8.12 -5.82
C GLU A 220 6.45 9.27 -6.81
N LYS A 221 6.26 10.51 -6.35
CA LYS A 221 6.16 11.69 -7.22
C LYS A 221 7.50 12.04 -7.86
N THR A 222 8.58 11.98 -7.11
CA THR A 222 9.92 12.29 -7.58
C THR A 222 10.36 11.33 -8.68
N GLU A 223 10.15 10.02 -8.52
CA GLU A 223 10.48 9.02 -9.54
C GLU A 223 9.71 9.25 -10.86
N VAL A 224 8.43 9.60 -10.80
CA VAL A 224 7.63 9.90 -12.01
C VAL A 224 8.16 11.14 -12.74
N GLU A 225 8.68 12.12 -12.02
CA GLU A 225 9.28 13.33 -12.62
C GLU A 225 10.64 13.02 -13.26
N GLU A 226 11.52 12.25 -12.65
CA GLU A 226 12.81 11.85 -13.22
C GLU A 226 12.62 11.08 -14.54
N PHE A 227 11.68 10.15 -14.64
CA PHE A 227 11.34 9.47 -15.88
C PHE A 227 10.87 10.41 -17.01
N LYS A 228 10.27 11.55 -16.68
CA LYS A 228 9.89 12.56 -17.68
C LYS A 228 11.11 13.29 -18.25
N TYR A 229 12.13 13.59 -17.46
CA TYR A 229 13.35 14.25 -17.91
C TYR A 229 14.20 13.37 -18.84
N GLN A 230 14.36 12.10 -18.54
CA GLN A 230 15.15 11.17 -19.38
C GLN A 230 14.55 10.95 -20.77
N GLN A 231 13.26 11.13 -20.98
CA GLN A 231 12.62 11.04 -22.31
C GLN A 231 12.85 12.26 -23.22
N TYR A 232 13.32 13.39 -22.69
CA TYR A 232 13.54 14.62 -23.46
C TYR A 232 14.95 14.77 -24.03
N ASP A 233 15.94 14.03 -23.53
CA ASP A 233 17.35 14.17 -23.95
C ASP A 233 17.72 13.40 -25.22
N GLU A 234 16.91 12.46 -25.72
CA GLU A 234 17.21 11.69 -26.91
C GLU A 234 16.76 12.33 -28.25
N GLY A 235 16.14 13.51 -28.22
CA GLY A 235 15.56 14.18 -29.40
C GLY A 235 16.49 15.12 -30.17
N TYR A 236 17.71 15.40 -29.73
CA TYR A 236 18.60 16.37 -30.37
C TYR A 236 19.80 15.68 -31.03
N ARG A 237 19.69 15.29 -32.31
CA ARG A 237 20.84 15.09 -33.18
C ARG A 237 21.01 16.36 -34.00
N PRO A 238 22.10 17.11 -33.85
CA PRO A 238 22.44 18.14 -34.83
C PRO A 238 22.87 17.49 -36.13
N LEU A 239 22.35 18.01 -37.28
CA LEU A 239 22.81 17.73 -38.63
C LEU A 239 24.23 18.30 -38.82
#